data_499b03b974c5064165b20f8a98c54540
#
_entry.id   499b03b974c5064165b20f8a98c54540
#
_cell.length_a   1.000
_cell.length_b   1.000
_cell.length_c   1.000
_cell.angle_alpha   90.00
_cell.angle_beta   90.00
_cell.angle_gamma   90.00
#
_symmetry.space_group_name_H-M   'P 1'
#
loop_
_entity.id
_entity.type
_entity.pdbx_description
1 polymer ?
#
loop_
_entity_poly.entity_id
_entity_poly.type
_entity_poly.pdbx_seq_one_letter_code
_entity_poly.pdbx_strand_id
1 'polypeptide(L)'
;MKKKLTSALAVLMAVLTVVSFSSLPVFAENEEASEINVTFSLMGDAAHGSNGTHYNFYNWISPESVTVTEGTSAAELLTDVLDKKGFAYSMNNGYFTDITSPGGCKLAEYTNGGGSGWMYAVNGSTPMVGAADYHLKDGDTLAWFYVDNYSGDPRLLSNKFEPEAALSSLEAQWDSYHANNGVVKNSVADCEGTSENFTFQLKNADEWSKGVSDPLVVGNNVYVAAGDLLYVLDSKGEPVNGVALEKSIGYTSRLLYADGIIVVPFANGGLQALSAETLQTLWVTDDVSYTDSDNNSKTQQALTSLTYDEGYIYYGTACADFSSSSCGVYKCVELLTGKDVWQYTNDASGYYWSGAAVSGNALIFAGDDGIITSLNKKTGEMLDSLATGLNGVRSTVVMSGNTAYCTTRDGYIVSFSVDSEGKLSDLKSANFAKSSTCTPTVVNDTDGNAVVVAGGATADYKGILAEIDAATLEIKRTVSAIADIKSAPVADIVNGRTYIFYTANKTPGSLYMHELGSDSSEEIYTPDSSAQNYCMASPVMDNNGHIYYTNDSGCLMSVNFVAPYLTGDADGNGKIELADAVIIQRLILYPEKQTPALLARCDVNGDGAVSAFDAVMLLRRIMDYQEL
;
A
#
# COMPACT_ATOMS: atom_id res chain seq x y z
N MET A 1 34.18 -23.56 -62.43
CA MET A 1 33.81 -24.83 -63.08
C MET A 1 32.67 -25.42 -62.31
N LYS A 2 31.45 -25.17 -62.65
CA LYS A 2 30.58 -25.93 -63.55
C LYS A 2 30.27 -27.33 -63.03
N LYS A 3 28.98 -27.48 -62.75
CA LYS A 3 28.11 -28.64 -62.94
C LYS A 3 28.10 -29.64 -61.79
N LYS A 4 26.98 -30.14 -61.27
CA LYS A 4 25.59 -30.22 -61.78
C LYS A 4 24.63 -30.40 -60.59
N LEU A 5 23.63 -29.61 -60.63
CA LEU A 5 22.25 -29.86 -60.24
C LEU A 5 21.67 -31.06 -61.07
N THR A 6 20.61 -31.60 -60.47
CA THR A 6 19.45 -32.30 -61.05
C THR A 6 19.32 -33.76 -60.73
N SER A 7 18.09 -34.04 -60.30
CA SER A 7 17.37 -35.31 -60.42
C SER A 7 17.19 -36.16 -59.18
N ALA A 8 16.12 -35.86 -58.46
CA ALA A 8 15.31 -36.90 -57.77
C ALA A 8 13.91 -36.31 -57.45
N LEU A 9 13.23 -35.86 -58.52
CA LEU A 9 11.80 -35.65 -58.49
C LEU A 9 11.25 -36.43 -59.68
N ALA A 10 10.60 -37.51 -59.43
CA ALA A 10 9.77 -38.36 -60.26
C ALA A 10 10.13 -39.84 -60.06
N VAL A 11 9.46 -40.48 -59.19
CA VAL A 11 8.88 -41.84 -59.28
C VAL A 11 8.09 -42.06 -57.98
N LEU A 12 6.83 -41.75 -57.95
CA LEU A 12 5.79 -42.46 -57.22
C LEU A 12 4.41 -42.08 -57.77
N MET A 13 4.14 -42.53 -58.95
CA MET A 13 2.74 -42.70 -59.40
C MET A 13 2.60 -44.14 -59.90
N ALA A 14 1.49 -44.74 -59.47
CA ALA A 14 0.91 -45.97 -59.96
C ALA A 14 1.44 -47.29 -59.38
N VAL A 15 0.77 -47.73 -58.31
CA VAL A 15 0.19 -49.11 -58.28
C VAL A 15 -1.21 -48.99 -57.63
N LEU A 16 -2.23 -48.90 -58.47
CA LEU A 16 -3.60 -49.29 -58.12
C LEU A 16 -3.65 -50.80 -58.15
N THR A 17 -3.98 -51.41 -57.03
CA THR A 17 -4.53 -52.78 -57.02
C THR A 17 -5.75 -52.81 -56.08
N VAL A 18 -6.83 -53.10 -56.71
CA VAL A 18 -8.15 -53.38 -56.15
C VAL A 18 -8.01 -54.59 -55.17
N VAL A 19 -8.40 -54.38 -53.92
CA VAL A 19 -8.77 -55.48 -53.00
C VAL A 19 -10.11 -55.15 -52.36
N SER A 20 -10.97 -56.07 -52.51
CA SER A 20 -12.37 -56.17 -52.16
C SER A 20 -12.71 -55.77 -50.70
N PHE A 21 -13.85 -55.09 -50.58
CA PHE A 21 -14.60 -54.83 -49.35
C PHE A 21 -14.79 -56.08 -48.51
N SER A 22 -14.21 -56.09 -47.32
CA SER A 22 -14.76 -56.80 -46.16
C SER A 22 -15.01 -55.74 -45.10
N SER A 23 -16.26 -55.62 -44.68
CA SER A 23 -16.70 -54.73 -43.64
C SER A 23 -15.96 -55.03 -42.31
N LEU A 24 -15.03 -54.13 -41.98
CA LEU A 24 -14.53 -54.02 -40.62
C LEU A 24 -15.53 -53.12 -39.83
N PRO A 25 -15.78 -53.44 -38.53
CA PRO A 25 -16.61 -52.55 -37.74
C PRO A 25 -15.90 -51.21 -37.58
N VAL A 26 -16.57 -50.14 -37.90
CA VAL A 26 -16.16 -48.78 -37.53
C VAL A 26 -16.24 -48.75 -36.01
N PHE A 27 -15.07 -48.83 -35.36
CA PHE A 27 -14.95 -48.32 -34.00
C PHE A 27 -15.17 -46.82 -34.12
N ALA A 28 -16.29 -46.35 -33.56
CA ALA A 28 -16.41 -44.91 -33.28
C ALA A 28 -15.20 -44.57 -32.40
N GLU A 29 -14.23 -43.83 -32.92
CA GLU A 29 -13.33 -43.05 -32.07
C GLU A 29 -14.24 -42.23 -31.18
N ASN A 30 -14.24 -42.49 -29.89
CA ASN A 30 -14.68 -41.50 -28.94
C ASN A 30 -13.75 -40.31 -29.20
N GLU A 31 -14.24 -39.26 -29.83
CA GLU A 31 -13.60 -37.95 -29.74
C GLU A 31 -13.58 -37.65 -28.23
N GLU A 32 -12.40 -37.73 -27.60
CA GLU A 32 -12.19 -37.13 -26.30
C GLU A 32 -12.54 -35.66 -26.50
N ALA A 33 -13.56 -35.21 -25.76
CA ALA A 33 -13.99 -33.82 -25.82
C ALA A 33 -12.76 -32.94 -25.49
N SER A 34 -12.44 -31.99 -26.38
CA SER A 34 -11.31 -31.10 -26.19
C SER A 34 -11.51 -30.28 -24.91
N GLU A 35 -10.45 -30.09 -24.15
CA GLU A 35 -10.44 -29.25 -22.96
C GLU A 35 -10.00 -27.83 -23.36
N ILE A 36 -10.57 -26.83 -22.69
CA ILE A 36 -10.25 -25.40 -22.84
C ILE A 36 -9.95 -24.83 -21.46
N ASN A 37 -9.10 -23.78 -21.40
CA ASN A 37 -8.79 -23.05 -20.20
C ASN A 37 -9.50 -21.69 -20.21
N VAL A 38 -10.21 -21.38 -19.14
CA VAL A 38 -10.97 -20.15 -18.95
C VAL A 38 -10.52 -19.50 -17.66
N THR A 39 -10.31 -18.19 -17.67
CA THR A 39 -10.16 -17.44 -16.43
C THR A 39 -11.53 -17.14 -15.86
N PHE A 40 -11.78 -17.56 -14.63
CA PHE A 40 -13.05 -17.37 -13.94
C PHE A 40 -12.90 -16.46 -12.74
N SER A 41 -13.88 -15.59 -12.50
CA SER A 41 -14.03 -14.83 -11.26
C SER A 41 -15.49 -14.61 -10.90
N LEU A 42 -15.76 -14.43 -9.60
CA LEU A 42 -17.07 -14.10 -9.06
C LEU A 42 -16.96 -12.90 -8.14
N MET A 43 -17.63 -11.81 -8.49
CA MET A 43 -17.69 -10.58 -7.71
C MET A 43 -19.07 -10.43 -7.08
N GLY A 44 -19.11 -10.45 -5.76
CA GLY A 44 -20.26 -10.08 -4.97
C GLY A 44 -20.18 -8.60 -4.59
N ASP A 45 -21.17 -8.17 -3.82
CA ASP A 45 -21.17 -6.88 -3.17
C ASP A 45 -20.84 -7.07 -1.69
N ALA A 46 -19.78 -6.42 -1.23
CA ALA A 46 -19.36 -6.48 0.15
C ALA A 46 -20.20 -5.61 1.08
N ALA A 47 -20.87 -4.63 0.54
CA ALA A 47 -21.30 -3.48 1.32
C ALA A 47 -22.80 -3.32 1.39
N HIS A 48 -23.58 -4.39 1.38
CA HIS A 48 -24.96 -4.34 1.85
C HIS A 48 -25.02 -4.09 3.36
N GLY A 49 -24.00 -3.39 3.88
CA GLY A 49 -24.07 -2.74 5.15
C GLY A 49 -25.10 -1.62 5.12
N SER A 50 -25.48 -1.15 6.28
CA SER A 50 -26.55 -0.23 6.61
C SER A 50 -26.63 1.09 5.80
N ASN A 51 -25.69 1.39 4.90
CA ASN A 51 -25.58 2.69 4.22
C ASN A 51 -25.85 2.66 2.70
N GLY A 52 -26.09 1.50 2.10
CA GLY A 52 -26.40 1.42 0.67
C GLY A 52 -25.24 1.81 -0.26
N THR A 53 -24.01 1.86 0.24
CA THR A 53 -22.83 2.09 -0.58
C THR A 53 -22.29 0.76 -1.07
N HIS A 54 -22.34 0.53 -2.37
CA HIS A 54 -22.05 -0.76 -3.00
C HIS A 54 -20.77 -0.67 -3.80
N TYR A 55 -19.78 -1.46 -3.41
CA TYR A 55 -18.56 -1.60 -4.17
C TYR A 55 -18.60 -2.92 -4.93
N ASN A 56 -18.94 -2.87 -6.21
CA ASN A 56 -19.13 -4.03 -7.08
C ASN A 56 -17.82 -4.75 -7.43
N PHE A 57 -16.73 -4.46 -6.72
CA PHE A 57 -15.41 -5.07 -6.92
C PHE A 57 -15.05 -6.14 -5.90
N TYR A 58 -15.98 -6.49 -5.01
CA TYR A 58 -15.71 -7.48 -3.99
C TYR A 58 -15.60 -8.87 -4.60
N ASN A 59 -14.40 -9.38 -4.73
CA ASN A 59 -14.16 -10.71 -5.27
C ASN A 59 -14.51 -11.78 -4.24
N TRP A 60 -15.64 -12.46 -4.42
CA TRP A 60 -15.97 -13.67 -3.68
C TRP A 60 -15.13 -14.86 -4.14
N ILE A 61 -14.77 -14.89 -5.43
CA ILE A 61 -13.81 -15.81 -6.01
C ILE A 61 -12.85 -14.96 -6.85
N SER A 62 -11.59 -14.90 -6.40
CA SER A 62 -10.52 -14.23 -7.14
C SER A 62 -10.32 -14.88 -8.51
N PRO A 63 -9.79 -14.16 -9.51
CA PRO A 63 -9.50 -14.72 -10.81
C PRO A 63 -8.66 -15.98 -10.71
N GLU A 64 -9.17 -17.08 -11.26
CA GLU A 64 -8.49 -18.38 -11.28
C GLU A 64 -8.63 -19.05 -12.66
N SER A 65 -7.64 -19.84 -13.06
CA SER A 65 -7.74 -20.64 -14.28
C SER A 65 -8.54 -21.91 -14.01
N VAL A 66 -9.57 -22.14 -14.84
CA VAL A 66 -10.42 -23.32 -14.76
C VAL A 66 -10.39 -24.05 -16.10
N THR A 67 -10.03 -25.35 -16.07
CA THR A 67 -10.10 -26.22 -17.24
C THR A 67 -11.49 -26.82 -17.35
N VAL A 68 -12.15 -26.67 -18.50
CA VAL A 68 -13.49 -27.20 -18.79
C VAL A 68 -13.52 -27.86 -20.17
N THR A 69 -14.54 -28.64 -20.43
CA THR A 69 -14.79 -29.22 -21.75
C THR A 69 -15.19 -28.15 -22.75
N GLU A 70 -14.68 -28.20 -23.96
CA GLU A 70 -15.11 -27.31 -25.04
C GLU A 70 -16.63 -27.39 -25.25
N GLY A 71 -17.28 -26.22 -25.36
CA GLY A 71 -18.72 -26.11 -25.45
C GLY A 71 -19.43 -25.92 -24.09
N THR A 72 -18.71 -25.92 -22.96
CA THR A 72 -19.27 -25.56 -21.65
C THR A 72 -19.82 -24.12 -21.70
N SER A 73 -21.05 -23.93 -21.24
CA SER A 73 -21.67 -22.61 -21.16
C SER A 73 -21.17 -21.81 -19.95
N ALA A 74 -21.34 -20.48 -19.99
CA ALA A 74 -21.01 -19.60 -18.86
C ALA A 74 -21.80 -19.94 -17.59
N ALA A 75 -23.04 -20.42 -17.73
CA ALA A 75 -23.87 -20.85 -16.60
C ALA A 75 -23.41 -22.18 -16.02
N GLU A 76 -23.03 -23.15 -16.85
CA GLU A 76 -22.50 -24.45 -16.40
C GLU A 76 -21.18 -24.26 -15.63
N LEU A 77 -20.26 -23.45 -16.15
CA LEU A 77 -19.01 -23.17 -15.44
C LEU A 77 -19.28 -22.52 -14.07
N LEU A 78 -20.17 -21.52 -13.99
CA LEU A 78 -20.51 -20.93 -12.69
C LEU A 78 -21.06 -21.98 -11.73
N THR A 79 -22.01 -22.80 -12.18
CA THR A 79 -22.61 -23.88 -11.36
C THR A 79 -21.55 -24.81 -10.80
N ASP A 80 -20.64 -25.29 -11.65
CA ASP A 80 -19.56 -26.20 -11.27
C ASP A 80 -18.62 -25.60 -10.24
N VAL A 81 -18.29 -24.32 -10.38
CA VAL A 81 -17.40 -23.61 -9.44
C VAL A 81 -18.11 -23.37 -8.11
N LEU A 82 -19.38 -22.92 -8.14
CA LEU A 82 -20.16 -22.69 -6.92
C LEU A 82 -20.31 -23.97 -6.10
N ASP A 83 -20.63 -25.10 -6.75
CA ASP A 83 -20.75 -26.40 -6.09
C ASP A 83 -19.42 -26.85 -5.45
N LYS A 84 -18.30 -26.72 -6.17
CA LYS A 84 -16.96 -27.07 -5.68
C LYS A 84 -16.52 -26.22 -4.49
N LYS A 85 -16.91 -24.94 -4.45
CA LYS A 85 -16.49 -23.98 -3.42
C LYS A 85 -17.50 -23.80 -2.29
N GLY A 86 -18.61 -24.55 -2.29
CA GLY A 86 -19.59 -24.56 -1.20
C GLY A 86 -20.51 -23.35 -1.13
N PHE A 87 -20.71 -22.67 -2.26
CA PHE A 87 -21.74 -21.62 -2.37
C PHE A 87 -23.12 -22.22 -2.51
N ALA A 88 -24.14 -21.57 -1.95
CA ALA A 88 -25.53 -21.90 -2.22
C ALA A 88 -26.09 -20.93 -3.28
N TYR A 89 -26.98 -21.43 -4.15
CA TYR A 89 -27.57 -20.59 -5.19
C TYR A 89 -28.96 -21.09 -5.60
N SER A 90 -29.74 -20.21 -6.23
CA SER A 90 -31.00 -20.53 -6.92
C SER A 90 -30.88 -20.11 -8.38
N MET A 91 -31.25 -21.00 -9.29
CA MET A 91 -31.14 -20.76 -10.72
C MET A 91 -32.43 -21.16 -11.41
N ASN A 92 -32.84 -20.40 -12.43
CA ASN A 92 -33.95 -20.72 -13.31
C ASN A 92 -33.54 -20.54 -14.79
N ASN A 93 -33.47 -21.63 -15.55
CA ASN A 93 -33.08 -21.64 -16.96
C ASN A 93 -31.75 -20.89 -17.25
N GLY A 94 -30.70 -21.14 -16.42
CA GLY A 94 -29.39 -20.51 -16.57
C GLY A 94 -29.30 -19.06 -16.08
N TYR A 95 -30.36 -18.52 -15.49
CA TYR A 95 -30.39 -17.24 -14.82
C TYR A 95 -30.30 -17.44 -13.29
N PHE A 96 -29.29 -16.87 -12.64
CA PHE A 96 -29.08 -16.96 -11.21
C PHE A 96 -29.89 -15.89 -10.49
N THR A 97 -30.86 -16.30 -9.71
CA THR A 97 -31.73 -15.41 -8.94
C THR A 97 -31.12 -15.01 -7.61
N ASP A 98 -30.32 -15.86 -7.02
CA ASP A 98 -29.53 -15.57 -5.84
C ASP A 98 -28.27 -16.44 -5.77
N ILE A 99 -27.22 -15.90 -5.14
CA ILE A 99 -26.02 -16.64 -4.75
C ILE A 99 -25.72 -16.24 -3.30
N THR A 100 -25.36 -17.24 -2.49
CA THR A 100 -24.99 -17.08 -1.09
C THR A 100 -23.58 -17.60 -0.89
N SER A 101 -22.68 -16.74 -0.38
CA SER A 101 -21.30 -17.12 -0.10
C SER A 101 -21.22 -18.13 1.07
N PRO A 102 -20.13 -18.92 1.21
CA PRO A 102 -19.92 -19.81 2.35
C PRO A 102 -19.98 -19.08 3.70
N GLY A 103 -19.64 -17.80 3.74
CA GLY A 103 -19.77 -16.93 4.92
C GLY A 103 -21.19 -16.46 5.22
N GLY A 104 -22.17 -16.87 4.41
CA GLY A 104 -23.60 -16.57 4.64
C GLY A 104 -24.08 -15.24 4.04
N CYS A 105 -23.26 -14.50 3.30
CA CYS A 105 -23.71 -13.31 2.59
C CYS A 105 -24.55 -13.72 1.37
N LYS A 106 -25.83 -13.30 1.33
CA LYS A 106 -26.76 -13.59 0.25
C LYS A 106 -27.05 -12.36 -0.60
N LEU A 107 -26.81 -12.45 -1.90
CA LEU A 107 -27.19 -11.46 -2.89
C LEU A 107 -28.23 -12.03 -3.84
N ALA A 108 -29.39 -11.39 -3.88
CA ALA A 108 -30.53 -11.85 -4.66
C ALA A 108 -31.07 -10.76 -5.60
N GLU A 109 -31.68 -11.20 -6.69
CA GLU A 109 -32.35 -10.32 -7.63
C GLU A 109 -33.38 -9.42 -6.91
N TYR A 110 -33.41 -8.14 -7.28
CA TYR A 110 -34.27 -7.08 -6.73
C TYR A 110 -34.09 -6.76 -5.23
N THR A 111 -33.12 -7.34 -4.56
CA THR A 111 -32.90 -7.06 -3.12
C THR A 111 -32.39 -5.63 -2.88
N ASN A 112 -31.61 -5.11 -3.82
CA ASN A 112 -30.98 -3.78 -3.71
C ASN A 112 -31.55 -2.76 -4.69
N GLY A 113 -32.80 -2.92 -5.06
CA GLY A 113 -33.46 -2.05 -6.02
C GLY A 113 -33.97 -2.81 -7.25
N GLY A 114 -34.90 -2.20 -7.99
CA GLY A 114 -35.60 -2.85 -9.12
C GLY A 114 -34.70 -3.17 -10.33
N GLY A 115 -33.41 -2.81 -10.29
CA GLY A 115 -32.42 -3.13 -11.32
C GLY A 115 -31.27 -3.99 -10.80
N SER A 116 -31.36 -4.50 -9.57
CA SER A 116 -30.28 -5.30 -9.00
C SER A 116 -30.38 -6.77 -9.38
N GLY A 117 -29.23 -7.42 -9.57
CA GLY A 117 -29.16 -8.83 -9.93
C GLY A 117 -27.78 -9.28 -10.39
N TRP A 118 -27.68 -10.56 -10.72
CA TRP A 118 -26.45 -11.17 -11.21
C TRP A 118 -26.29 -10.98 -12.72
N MET A 119 -25.11 -10.58 -13.13
CA MET A 119 -24.72 -10.42 -14.53
C MET A 119 -23.40 -11.13 -14.80
N TYR A 120 -23.06 -11.31 -16.08
CA TYR A 120 -21.78 -11.86 -16.49
C TYR A 120 -21.17 -11.08 -17.65
N ALA A 121 -19.86 -11.08 -17.71
CA ALA A 121 -19.09 -10.54 -18.82
C ALA A 121 -18.09 -11.57 -19.31
N VAL A 122 -17.80 -11.56 -20.60
CA VAL A 122 -16.74 -12.35 -21.23
C VAL A 122 -15.80 -11.40 -21.95
N ASN A 123 -14.50 -11.53 -21.65
CA ASN A 123 -13.46 -10.67 -22.22
C ASN A 123 -13.78 -9.16 -22.03
N GLY A 124 -14.29 -8.81 -20.85
CA GLY A 124 -14.65 -7.45 -20.48
C GLY A 124 -15.91 -6.89 -21.14
N SER A 125 -16.73 -7.72 -21.79
CA SER A 125 -17.97 -7.28 -22.44
C SER A 125 -19.16 -8.14 -21.99
N THR A 126 -20.28 -7.49 -21.69
CA THR A 126 -21.54 -8.20 -21.37
C THR A 126 -22.18 -8.74 -22.63
N PRO A 127 -22.30 -10.07 -22.81
CA PRO A 127 -22.92 -10.65 -23.98
C PRO A 127 -24.43 -10.34 -24.02
N MET A 128 -24.98 -10.25 -25.23
CA MET A 128 -26.42 -10.02 -25.45
C MET A 128 -27.25 -11.32 -25.48
N VAL A 129 -26.69 -12.40 -24.92
CA VAL A 129 -27.34 -13.71 -24.80
C VAL A 129 -27.33 -14.17 -23.35
N GLY A 130 -28.24 -15.10 -23.01
CA GLY A 130 -28.26 -15.70 -21.68
C GLY A 130 -27.01 -16.54 -21.41
N ALA A 131 -26.62 -16.65 -20.15
CA ALA A 131 -25.38 -17.37 -19.77
C ALA A 131 -25.43 -18.87 -20.11
N ALA A 132 -26.63 -19.47 -20.19
CA ALA A 132 -26.79 -20.85 -20.63
C ALA A 132 -26.55 -21.04 -22.14
N ASP A 133 -26.68 -19.97 -22.93
CA ASP A 133 -26.55 -19.99 -24.38
C ASP A 133 -25.17 -19.46 -24.84
N TYR A 134 -24.34 -18.95 -23.92
CA TYR A 134 -22.99 -18.51 -24.21
C TYR A 134 -21.99 -19.64 -23.97
N HIS A 135 -21.42 -20.18 -25.02
CA HIS A 135 -20.41 -21.23 -24.94
C HIS A 135 -19.01 -20.65 -24.93
N LEU A 136 -18.24 -21.03 -23.92
CA LEU A 136 -16.88 -20.53 -23.66
C LEU A 136 -15.87 -21.08 -24.66
N LYS A 137 -14.82 -20.33 -24.88
CA LYS A 137 -13.70 -20.64 -25.76
C LYS A 137 -12.40 -20.65 -24.97
N ASP A 138 -11.40 -21.34 -25.52
CA ASP A 138 -10.06 -21.33 -24.94
C ASP A 138 -9.51 -19.90 -24.83
N GLY A 139 -9.00 -19.57 -23.62
CA GLY A 139 -8.48 -18.24 -23.29
C GLY A 139 -9.54 -17.17 -22.92
N ASP A 140 -10.84 -17.53 -22.88
CA ASP A 140 -11.86 -16.58 -22.43
C ASP A 140 -11.68 -16.21 -20.96
N THR A 141 -11.98 -14.95 -20.64
CA THR A 141 -12.10 -14.47 -19.27
C THR A 141 -13.57 -14.30 -18.92
N LEU A 142 -14.10 -15.11 -18.01
CA LEU A 142 -15.48 -15.06 -17.54
C LEU A 142 -15.55 -14.42 -16.15
N ALA A 143 -16.20 -13.28 -16.06
CA ALA A 143 -16.46 -12.60 -14.80
C ALA A 143 -17.97 -12.61 -14.51
N TRP A 144 -18.37 -13.15 -13.35
CA TRP A 144 -19.69 -12.99 -12.81
C TRP A 144 -19.69 -11.93 -11.71
N PHE A 145 -20.76 -11.12 -11.67
CA PHE A 145 -20.82 -9.99 -10.76
C PHE A 145 -22.25 -9.60 -10.41
N TYR A 146 -22.43 -9.08 -9.20
CA TYR A 146 -23.71 -8.54 -8.76
C TYR A 146 -23.74 -7.02 -9.00
N VAL A 147 -24.86 -6.52 -9.50
CA VAL A 147 -25.11 -5.10 -9.75
C VAL A 147 -26.36 -4.62 -9.03
N ASP A 148 -26.37 -3.37 -8.60
CA ASP A 148 -27.57 -2.71 -8.07
C ASP A 148 -28.45 -2.14 -9.18
N ASN A 149 -27.85 -1.85 -10.33
CA ASN A 149 -28.54 -1.34 -11.49
C ASN A 149 -27.87 -1.81 -12.79
N TYR A 150 -28.44 -2.84 -13.43
CA TYR A 150 -27.94 -3.42 -14.67
C TYR A 150 -27.92 -2.44 -15.88
N SER A 151 -28.53 -1.26 -15.77
CA SER A 151 -28.57 -0.28 -16.85
C SER A 151 -27.50 0.81 -16.75
N GLY A 152 -26.61 0.78 -15.74
CA GLY A 152 -25.76 1.94 -15.53
C GLY A 152 -24.48 1.76 -14.71
N ASP A 153 -23.94 0.56 -14.54
CA ASP A 153 -22.67 0.39 -13.81
C ASP A 153 -21.48 0.19 -14.75
N PRO A 154 -20.72 1.26 -15.06
CA PRO A 154 -19.58 1.18 -15.98
C PRO A 154 -18.34 0.50 -15.38
N ARG A 155 -18.30 0.28 -14.07
CA ARG A 155 -17.09 -0.19 -13.36
C ARG A 155 -16.75 -1.64 -13.67
N LEU A 156 -17.73 -2.42 -14.08
CA LEU A 156 -17.65 -3.87 -14.22
C LEU A 156 -17.08 -4.33 -15.56
N LEU A 157 -16.97 -3.42 -16.50
CA LEU A 157 -16.59 -3.74 -17.87
C LEU A 157 -15.10 -3.57 -18.16
N SER A 158 -14.33 -3.10 -17.20
CA SER A 158 -12.90 -2.79 -17.37
C SER A 158 -11.94 -3.86 -16.82
N ASN A 159 -12.43 -4.80 -16.03
CA ASN A 159 -11.59 -5.80 -15.40
C ASN A 159 -11.32 -6.97 -16.34
N LYS A 160 -10.19 -6.93 -17.02
CA LYS A 160 -9.61 -8.10 -17.67
C LYS A 160 -8.84 -8.86 -16.60
N PHE A 161 -9.29 -10.07 -16.30
CA PHE A 161 -8.56 -10.98 -15.43
C PHE A 161 -7.69 -11.88 -16.30
N GLU A 162 -6.39 -11.79 -16.12
CA GLU A 162 -5.44 -12.70 -16.77
C GLU A 162 -4.96 -13.73 -15.73
N PRO A 163 -5.15 -15.05 -15.98
CA PRO A 163 -5.02 -16.07 -14.95
C PRO A 163 -3.60 -16.36 -14.46
N GLU A 164 -2.60 -16.01 -15.21
CA GLU A 164 -1.20 -16.34 -14.93
C GLU A 164 -0.25 -15.23 -15.34
N ALA A 165 -0.64 -13.97 -15.20
CA ALA A 165 0.34 -12.92 -15.32
C ALA A 165 1.45 -13.21 -14.30
N ALA A 166 2.67 -13.37 -14.75
CA ALA A 166 3.84 -13.33 -13.88
C ALA A 166 3.66 -12.12 -12.96
N LEU A 167 3.89 -12.28 -11.66
CA LEU A 167 3.80 -11.19 -10.71
C LEU A 167 4.52 -9.99 -11.32
N SER A 168 3.75 -8.97 -11.71
CA SER A 168 4.34 -7.79 -12.32
C SER A 168 4.88 -6.91 -11.19
N SER A 169 6.14 -6.58 -11.28
CA SER A 169 6.76 -5.61 -10.39
C SER A 169 6.30 -4.22 -10.82
N LEU A 170 5.22 -3.74 -10.21
CA LEU A 170 4.81 -2.34 -10.32
C LEU A 170 5.79 -1.47 -9.53
N GLU A 171 6.13 -0.30 -10.06
CA GLU A 171 6.95 0.66 -9.32
C GLU A 171 6.13 1.20 -8.13
N ALA A 172 6.64 1.00 -6.92
CA ALA A 172 6.00 1.52 -5.72
C ALA A 172 6.53 2.92 -5.40
N GLN A 173 5.62 3.84 -5.17
CA GLN A 173 5.91 5.18 -4.66
C GLN A 173 5.95 5.16 -3.12
N TRP A 174 5.09 4.32 -2.50
CA TRP A 174 5.04 4.09 -1.06
C TRP A 174 4.68 2.62 -0.79
N ASP A 175 5.68 1.78 -0.52
CA ASP A 175 5.58 0.32 -0.50
C ASP A 175 5.27 -0.30 0.87
N SER A 176 5.43 0.46 1.94
CA SER A 176 5.33 -0.05 3.31
C SER A 176 5.08 1.08 4.31
N TYR A 177 4.82 0.73 5.56
CA TYR A 177 4.77 1.71 6.63
C TYR A 177 6.09 2.45 6.75
N HIS A 178 6.03 3.79 6.72
CA HIS A 178 7.19 4.65 6.81
C HIS A 178 8.27 4.35 5.74
N ALA A 179 7.82 4.06 4.51
CA ALA A 179 8.67 3.75 3.37
C ALA A 179 9.79 4.77 3.20
N ASN A 180 10.99 4.32 2.83
CA ASN A 180 12.17 5.14 2.68
C ASN A 180 12.47 6.05 3.90
N ASN A 181 12.23 5.52 5.12
CA ASN A 181 12.34 6.27 6.39
C ASN A 181 11.45 7.51 6.46
N GLY A 182 10.28 7.47 5.85
CA GLY A 182 9.30 8.55 5.83
C GLY A 182 9.61 9.69 4.86
N VAL A 183 10.53 9.52 3.91
CA VAL A 183 10.91 10.56 2.96
C VAL A 183 10.44 10.21 1.56
N VAL A 184 9.73 11.14 0.90
CA VAL A 184 9.27 10.97 -0.49
C VAL A 184 10.46 10.88 -1.43
N LYS A 185 10.43 9.90 -2.34
CA LYS A 185 11.43 9.76 -3.40
C LYS A 185 10.98 10.52 -4.64
N ASN A 186 11.92 11.26 -5.25
CA ASN A 186 11.70 11.88 -6.57
C ASN A 186 10.44 12.76 -6.64
N SER A 187 10.19 13.56 -5.60
CA SER A 187 9.03 14.45 -5.56
C SER A 187 9.00 15.40 -6.76
N VAL A 188 7.81 15.57 -7.32
CA VAL A 188 7.47 16.58 -8.33
C VAL A 188 6.35 17.50 -7.86
N ALA A 189 6.15 17.58 -6.56
CA ALA A 189 5.09 18.36 -5.89
C ALA A 189 5.19 19.89 -6.12
N ASP A 190 6.20 20.35 -6.82
CA ASP A 190 6.34 21.74 -7.26
C ASP A 190 5.54 22.08 -8.52
N CYS A 191 4.98 21.06 -9.19
CA CYS A 191 4.40 21.15 -10.50
C CYS A 191 2.88 20.95 -10.47
N GLU A 192 2.15 22.02 -10.76
CA GLU A 192 0.77 21.97 -11.26
C GLU A 192 -0.19 21.03 -10.50
N GLY A 193 -0.47 21.31 -9.25
CA GLY A 193 -1.54 20.67 -8.50
C GLY A 193 -2.90 20.87 -9.18
N THR A 194 -3.21 20.00 -10.15
CA THR A 194 -4.50 20.00 -10.86
C THR A 194 -5.46 18.95 -10.31
N SER A 195 -5.01 18.11 -9.37
CA SER A 195 -5.85 17.09 -8.75
C SER A 195 -6.67 17.67 -7.60
N GLU A 196 -7.93 17.32 -7.58
CA GLU A 196 -8.83 17.69 -6.50
C GLU A 196 -8.60 16.76 -5.29
N ASN A 197 -8.80 17.29 -4.08
CA ASN A 197 -8.87 16.47 -2.87
C ASN A 197 -10.09 15.55 -2.95
N PHE A 198 -9.96 14.34 -2.40
CA PHE A 198 -11.11 13.44 -2.30
C PHE A 198 -11.24 12.82 -0.91
N THR A 199 -12.44 12.34 -0.62
CA THR A 199 -12.74 11.51 0.56
C THR A 199 -13.50 10.28 0.11
N PHE A 200 -13.00 9.09 0.48
CA PHE A 200 -13.61 7.82 0.14
C PHE A 200 -13.99 7.05 1.41
N GLN A 201 -15.25 6.61 1.52
CA GLN A 201 -15.75 5.84 2.66
C GLN A 201 -15.39 4.37 2.52
N LEU A 202 -14.51 3.86 3.37
CA LEU A 202 -14.08 2.46 3.40
C LEU A 202 -15.00 1.59 4.26
N LYS A 203 -15.49 2.11 5.38
CA LYS A 203 -16.42 1.45 6.31
C LYS A 203 -17.23 2.49 7.06
N ASN A 204 -18.33 2.06 7.69
CA ASN A 204 -19.13 2.97 8.51
C ASN A 204 -18.40 3.35 9.82
N ALA A 205 -18.63 4.57 10.28
CA ALA A 205 -17.99 5.08 11.49
C ALA A 205 -18.41 4.33 12.77
N ASP A 206 -19.57 3.70 12.77
CA ASP A 206 -20.10 2.91 13.90
C ASP A 206 -19.61 1.46 13.92
N GLU A 207 -18.89 1.01 12.89
CA GLU A 207 -18.28 -0.31 12.83
C GLU A 207 -16.93 -0.35 13.56
N TRP A 208 -16.94 -0.17 14.85
CA TRP A 208 -15.75 -0.07 15.72
C TRP A 208 -14.79 -1.26 15.64
N SER A 209 -15.34 -2.47 15.43
CA SER A 209 -14.55 -3.70 15.38
C SER A 209 -13.74 -3.85 14.09
N LYS A 210 -14.05 -3.06 13.07
CA LYS A 210 -13.35 -3.08 11.80
C LYS A 210 -12.19 -2.08 11.84
N GLY A 211 -10.96 -2.59 11.81
CA GLY A 211 -9.77 -1.77 11.66
C GLY A 211 -9.70 -1.11 10.28
N VAL A 212 -8.83 -0.11 10.15
CA VAL A 212 -8.46 0.52 8.86
C VAL A 212 -6.94 0.54 8.79
N SER A 213 -6.37 0.21 7.63
CA SER A 213 -4.92 0.22 7.44
C SER A 213 -4.40 1.61 7.08
N ASP A 214 -3.08 1.82 7.29
CA ASP A 214 -2.37 2.84 6.52
C ASP A 214 -2.41 2.46 5.04
N PRO A 215 -2.51 3.42 4.09
CA PRO A 215 -2.53 3.12 2.67
C PRO A 215 -1.12 2.84 2.12
N LEU A 216 -1.06 2.17 0.94
CA LEU A 216 0.13 2.07 0.09
C LEU A 216 -0.13 2.77 -1.24
N VAL A 217 0.93 3.23 -1.90
CA VAL A 217 0.86 3.76 -3.26
C VAL A 217 1.75 2.92 -4.17
N VAL A 218 1.13 2.16 -5.07
CA VAL A 218 1.81 1.23 -5.97
C VAL A 218 1.35 1.49 -7.40
N GLY A 219 2.27 1.79 -8.28
CA GLY A 219 1.96 2.34 -9.60
C GLY A 219 1.21 3.67 -9.44
N ASN A 220 0.02 3.74 -10.02
CA ASN A 220 -0.89 4.89 -9.91
C ASN A 220 -2.08 4.62 -8.98
N ASN A 221 -2.02 3.57 -8.18
CA ASN A 221 -3.13 3.12 -7.37
C ASN A 221 -2.81 3.19 -5.87
N VAL A 222 -3.87 3.43 -5.09
CA VAL A 222 -3.84 3.43 -3.62
C VAL A 222 -4.50 2.16 -3.13
N TYR A 223 -3.75 1.36 -2.35
CA TYR A 223 -4.22 0.14 -1.72
C TYR A 223 -4.51 0.42 -0.24
N VAL A 224 -5.69 0.10 0.23
CA VAL A 224 -6.09 0.31 1.62
C VAL A 224 -7.06 -0.78 2.06
N ALA A 225 -6.88 -1.29 3.28
CA ALA A 225 -7.75 -2.32 3.83
C ALA A 225 -8.65 -1.74 4.94
N ALA A 226 -9.90 -2.25 5.01
CA ALA A 226 -10.81 -1.94 6.09
C ALA A 226 -11.66 -3.18 6.46
N GLY A 227 -11.57 -3.60 7.72
CA GLY A 227 -12.22 -4.83 8.18
C GLY A 227 -11.68 -6.05 7.45
N ASP A 228 -12.51 -6.67 6.66
CA ASP A 228 -12.23 -7.85 5.85
C ASP A 228 -12.17 -7.56 4.33
N LEU A 229 -11.92 -6.31 3.96
CA LEU A 229 -11.83 -5.86 2.57
C LEU A 229 -10.51 -5.16 2.28
N LEU A 230 -9.94 -5.44 1.11
CA LEU A 230 -8.87 -4.66 0.49
C LEU A 230 -9.45 -3.89 -0.69
N TYR A 231 -9.28 -2.59 -0.69
CA TYR A 231 -9.69 -1.67 -1.77
C TYR A 231 -8.48 -1.23 -2.57
N VAL A 232 -8.68 -1.03 -3.86
CA VAL A 232 -7.73 -0.38 -4.76
C VAL A 232 -8.43 0.78 -5.45
N LEU A 233 -7.91 1.98 -5.22
CA LEU A 233 -8.44 3.23 -5.76
C LEU A 233 -7.43 3.83 -6.74
N ASP A 234 -7.90 4.55 -7.73
CA ASP A 234 -7.02 5.39 -8.54
C ASP A 234 -6.64 6.70 -7.81
N SER A 235 -5.79 7.51 -8.42
CA SER A 235 -5.37 8.80 -7.86
C SER A 235 -6.49 9.85 -7.71
N LYS A 236 -7.68 9.58 -8.26
CA LYS A 236 -8.88 10.43 -8.13
C LYS A 236 -9.85 9.93 -7.06
N GLY A 237 -9.52 8.79 -6.42
CA GLY A 237 -10.38 8.16 -5.42
C GLY A 237 -11.48 7.28 -6.01
N GLU A 238 -11.43 6.99 -7.32
CA GLU A 238 -12.38 6.06 -7.92
C GLU A 238 -11.93 4.62 -7.64
N PRO A 239 -12.81 3.75 -7.15
CA PRO A 239 -12.48 2.36 -6.91
C PRO A 239 -12.29 1.63 -8.23
N VAL A 240 -11.11 1.04 -8.42
CA VAL A 240 -10.73 0.28 -9.62
C VAL A 240 -10.72 -1.22 -9.39
N ASN A 241 -10.54 -1.67 -8.16
CA ASN A 241 -10.59 -3.08 -7.78
C ASN A 241 -10.84 -3.24 -6.27
N GLY A 242 -11.13 -4.45 -5.82
CA GLY A 242 -11.25 -4.79 -4.41
C GLY A 242 -11.48 -6.29 -4.23
N VAL A 243 -11.11 -6.80 -3.04
CA VAL A 243 -11.21 -8.22 -2.73
C VAL A 243 -11.53 -8.45 -1.26
N ALA A 244 -12.28 -9.52 -0.97
CA ALA A 244 -12.44 -10.03 0.37
C ALA A 244 -11.13 -10.62 0.88
N LEU A 245 -10.80 -10.29 2.10
CA LEU A 245 -9.74 -10.93 2.85
C LEU A 245 -10.28 -12.17 3.57
N GLU A 246 -9.45 -13.17 3.76
CA GLU A 246 -9.82 -14.39 4.48
C GLU A 246 -10.17 -14.13 5.96
N LYS A 247 -9.61 -13.07 6.54
CA LYS A 247 -9.85 -12.64 7.92
C LYS A 247 -9.76 -11.13 8.03
N SER A 248 -10.38 -10.58 9.07
CA SER A 248 -10.33 -9.15 9.33
C SER A 248 -8.94 -8.69 9.77
N ILE A 249 -8.59 -7.48 9.37
CA ILE A 249 -7.39 -6.78 9.83
C ILE A 249 -7.53 -6.27 11.26
N GLY A 250 -6.39 -6.00 11.92
CA GLY A 250 -6.34 -5.35 13.22
C GLY A 250 -6.67 -3.86 13.16
N TYR A 251 -6.79 -3.24 14.33
CA TYR A 251 -7.20 -1.83 14.47
C TYR A 251 -6.26 -0.86 13.74
N THR A 252 -4.96 -1.11 13.72
CA THR A 252 -3.95 -0.32 13.00
C THR A 252 -3.10 -1.26 12.16
N SER A 253 -3.66 -1.78 11.10
CA SER A 253 -2.95 -2.68 10.21
C SER A 253 -2.05 -1.91 9.25
N ARG A 254 -0.89 -2.48 8.94
CA ARG A 254 0.13 -1.87 8.08
C ARG A 254 0.48 -2.81 6.97
N LEU A 255 0.01 -2.48 5.78
CA LEU A 255 0.21 -3.27 4.58
C LEU A 255 1.67 -3.21 4.11
N LEU A 256 2.06 -4.16 3.29
CA LEU A 256 3.35 -4.19 2.61
C LEU A 256 3.16 -4.53 1.13
N TYR A 257 3.87 -3.86 0.26
CA TYR A 257 4.05 -4.27 -1.13
C TYR A 257 5.51 -4.68 -1.36
N ALA A 258 5.73 -5.83 -1.98
CA ALA A 258 7.04 -6.29 -2.42
C ALA A 258 6.90 -7.23 -3.63
N ASP A 259 7.73 -7.06 -4.64
CA ASP A 259 7.86 -7.96 -5.80
C ASP A 259 6.53 -8.35 -6.46
N GLY A 260 5.58 -7.41 -6.58
CA GLY A 260 4.27 -7.64 -7.16
C GLY A 260 3.21 -8.22 -6.20
N ILE A 261 3.54 -8.33 -4.92
CA ILE A 261 2.69 -8.93 -3.88
C ILE A 261 2.28 -7.88 -2.85
N ILE A 262 0.98 -7.79 -2.56
CA ILE A 262 0.45 -7.09 -1.38
C ILE A 262 0.33 -8.08 -0.23
N VAL A 263 0.88 -7.73 0.93
CA VAL A 263 0.77 -8.54 2.15
C VAL A 263 -0.07 -7.79 3.18
N VAL A 264 -1.10 -8.45 3.67
CA VAL A 264 -2.07 -7.91 4.62
C VAL A 264 -1.96 -8.65 5.95
N PRO A 265 -1.62 -7.97 7.06
CA PRO A 265 -1.61 -8.60 8.38
C PRO A 265 -3.01 -8.62 9.01
N PHE A 266 -3.38 -9.77 9.59
CA PHE A 266 -4.66 -10.01 10.24
C PHE A 266 -4.66 -9.67 11.72
N ALA A 267 -5.86 -9.45 12.27
CA ALA A 267 -6.06 -9.20 13.70
C ALA A 267 -5.58 -10.34 14.62
N ASN A 268 -5.47 -11.57 14.11
CA ASN A 268 -5.03 -12.77 14.83
C ASN A 268 -3.57 -13.16 14.57
N GLY A 269 -2.78 -12.27 14.02
CA GLY A 269 -1.35 -12.46 13.82
C GLY A 269 -0.95 -13.17 12.52
N GLY A 270 -1.92 -13.71 11.77
CA GLY A 270 -1.67 -14.29 10.45
C GLY A 270 -1.49 -13.23 9.37
N LEU A 271 -1.09 -13.67 8.17
CA LEU A 271 -0.88 -12.84 6.99
C LEU A 271 -1.64 -13.42 5.79
N GLN A 272 -2.07 -12.56 4.87
CA GLN A 272 -2.53 -12.93 3.52
C GLN A 272 -1.68 -12.21 2.49
N ALA A 273 -1.24 -12.95 1.47
CA ALA A 273 -0.59 -12.38 0.30
C ALA A 273 -1.49 -12.44 -0.92
N LEU A 274 -1.50 -11.35 -1.67
CA LEU A 274 -2.30 -11.21 -2.88
C LEU A 274 -1.42 -10.65 -4.00
N SER A 275 -1.66 -11.07 -5.24
CA SER A 275 -1.10 -10.39 -6.39
C SER A 275 -1.55 -8.92 -6.38
N ALA A 276 -0.63 -7.98 -6.49
CA ALA A 276 -0.97 -6.56 -6.51
C ALA A 276 -1.82 -6.17 -7.73
N GLU A 277 -1.63 -6.85 -8.85
CA GLU A 277 -2.33 -6.56 -10.10
C GLU A 277 -3.72 -7.19 -10.15
N THR A 278 -3.83 -8.48 -9.81
CA THR A 278 -5.08 -9.24 -9.97
C THR A 278 -5.88 -9.39 -8.70
N LEU A 279 -5.30 -9.11 -7.54
CA LEU A 279 -5.80 -9.36 -6.19
C LEU A 279 -6.10 -10.85 -5.91
N GLN A 280 -5.57 -11.76 -6.72
CA GLN A 280 -5.63 -13.18 -6.45
C GLN A 280 -4.86 -13.50 -5.17
N THR A 281 -5.47 -14.24 -4.26
CA THR A 281 -4.78 -14.76 -3.06
C THR A 281 -3.73 -15.78 -3.47
N LEU A 282 -2.48 -15.53 -3.08
CA LEU A 282 -1.35 -16.41 -3.34
C LEU A 282 -1.18 -17.42 -2.20
N TRP A 283 -1.30 -16.93 -0.98
CA TRP A 283 -1.23 -17.74 0.23
C TRP A 283 -1.84 -17.04 1.44
N VAL A 284 -2.20 -17.82 2.46
CA VAL A 284 -2.66 -17.34 3.77
C VAL A 284 -1.94 -18.16 4.84
N THR A 285 -1.42 -17.51 5.86
CA THR A 285 -0.79 -18.19 7.00
C THR A 285 -1.81 -18.51 8.10
N ASP A 286 -1.45 -19.46 8.96
CA ASP A 286 -2.21 -19.76 10.17
C ASP A 286 -2.17 -18.58 11.18
N ASP A 287 -3.11 -18.61 12.13
CA ASP A 287 -3.12 -17.73 13.28
C ASP A 287 -1.87 -17.91 14.13
N VAL A 288 -1.32 -16.81 14.62
CA VAL A 288 -0.18 -16.86 15.54
C VAL A 288 -0.69 -17.05 16.97
N SER A 289 -0.18 -18.06 17.64
CA SER A 289 -0.43 -18.32 19.04
C SER A 289 0.87 -18.40 19.83
N TYR A 290 0.81 -17.99 21.07
CA TYR A 290 1.87 -18.13 22.06
C TYR A 290 1.41 -19.06 23.17
N THR A 291 2.23 -20.00 23.59
CA THR A 291 1.93 -20.88 24.73
C THR A 291 2.82 -20.46 25.89
N ASP A 292 2.19 -19.99 26.98
CA ASP A 292 2.90 -19.56 28.18
C ASP A 292 3.45 -20.75 28.99
N SER A 293 4.24 -20.45 30.03
CA SER A 293 4.84 -21.47 30.92
C SER A 293 3.82 -22.34 31.65
N ASP A 294 2.58 -21.87 31.78
CA ASP A 294 1.48 -22.61 32.40
C ASP A 294 0.65 -23.41 31.39
N ASN A 295 1.14 -23.51 30.14
CA ASN A 295 0.50 -24.23 29.05
C ASN A 295 -0.81 -23.62 28.55
N ASN A 296 -1.04 -22.32 28.77
CA ASN A 296 -2.18 -21.61 28.22
C ASN A 296 -1.81 -21.03 26.85
N SER A 297 -2.66 -21.29 25.85
CA SER A 297 -2.53 -20.64 24.54
C SER A 297 -3.09 -19.23 24.58
N LYS A 298 -2.33 -18.26 24.09
CA LYS A 298 -2.73 -16.85 23.97
C LYS A 298 -2.71 -16.43 22.51
N THR A 299 -3.83 -15.95 22.02
CA THR A 299 -3.95 -15.38 20.68
C THR A 299 -3.05 -14.16 20.56
N GLN A 300 -2.34 -14.07 19.46
CA GLN A 300 -1.48 -12.96 19.09
C GLN A 300 -2.17 -12.07 18.07
N GLN A 301 -1.76 -10.81 17.99
CA GLN A 301 -2.18 -9.86 16.96
C GLN A 301 -0.95 -9.26 16.27
N ALA A 302 -0.99 -9.15 14.93
CA ALA A 302 0.07 -8.51 14.16
C ALA A 302 -0.19 -7.00 14.12
N LEU A 303 0.51 -6.25 14.94
CA LEU A 303 0.38 -4.79 15.03
C LEU A 303 1.62 -4.04 14.58
N THR A 304 2.74 -4.73 14.33
CA THR A 304 3.96 -4.08 13.87
C THR A 304 3.86 -3.72 12.39
N SER A 305 4.72 -2.83 11.91
CA SER A 305 4.97 -2.75 10.47
C SER A 305 5.59 -4.05 9.97
N LEU A 306 5.26 -4.41 8.74
CA LEU A 306 5.93 -5.48 8.02
C LEU A 306 7.22 -4.92 7.42
N THR A 307 8.32 -5.63 7.58
CA THR A 307 9.62 -5.27 7.00
C THR A 307 9.96 -6.31 5.93
N TYR A 308 10.28 -5.86 4.72
CA TYR A 308 10.70 -6.72 3.62
C TYR A 308 12.20 -6.59 3.37
N ASP A 309 12.87 -7.72 3.14
CA ASP A 309 14.24 -7.74 2.68
C ASP A 309 14.57 -9.08 1.98
N GLU A 310 15.14 -9.00 0.78
CA GLU A 310 15.64 -10.15 0.00
C GLU A 310 14.70 -11.36 -0.08
N GLY A 311 13.40 -11.17 -0.27
CA GLY A 311 12.40 -12.24 -0.41
C GLY A 311 11.79 -12.72 0.90
N TYR A 312 12.06 -12.03 2.01
CA TYR A 312 11.56 -12.39 3.34
C TYR A 312 10.81 -11.23 3.98
N ILE A 313 9.77 -11.58 4.74
CA ILE A 313 8.94 -10.65 5.51
C ILE A 313 9.22 -10.89 6.99
N TYR A 314 9.46 -9.81 7.72
CA TYR A 314 9.67 -9.83 9.16
C TYR A 314 8.57 -9.03 9.85
N TYR A 315 8.00 -9.58 10.91
CA TYR A 315 6.98 -8.89 11.70
C TYR A 315 6.91 -9.41 13.12
N GLY A 316 6.46 -8.54 14.01
CA GLY A 316 6.25 -8.84 15.42
C GLY A 316 4.77 -8.90 15.78
N THR A 317 4.47 -9.65 16.84
CA THR A 317 3.12 -9.79 17.40
C THR A 317 3.10 -9.40 18.88
N ALA A 318 1.90 -9.17 19.38
CA ALA A 318 1.64 -8.98 20.80
C ALA A 318 0.39 -9.74 21.20
N CYS A 319 0.25 -10.08 22.51
CA CYS A 319 -0.96 -10.66 23.03
C CYS A 319 -2.19 -9.83 22.67
N ALA A 320 -3.24 -10.47 22.17
CA ALA A 320 -4.52 -9.85 21.89
C ALA A 320 -5.29 -9.46 23.15
N ASP A 321 -4.94 -10.04 24.28
CA ASP A 321 -5.47 -9.66 25.60
C ASP A 321 -4.75 -8.41 26.11
N PHE A 322 -5.45 -7.29 26.11
CA PHE A 322 -4.93 -5.99 26.54
C PHE A 322 -4.47 -5.95 28.01
N SER A 323 -4.77 -6.97 28.80
CA SER A 323 -4.38 -7.04 30.23
C SER A 323 -2.90 -7.41 30.44
N SER A 324 -2.22 -7.94 29.42
CA SER A 324 -0.80 -8.28 29.52
C SER A 324 -0.07 -8.16 28.18
N SER A 325 0.69 -7.09 27.99
CA SER A 325 1.75 -7.01 26.98
C SER A 325 2.93 -7.98 27.29
N SER A 326 2.64 -9.11 27.92
CA SER A 326 3.62 -9.97 28.58
C SER A 326 4.26 -11.00 27.68
N CYS A 327 3.89 -11.05 26.41
CA CYS A 327 4.49 -11.98 25.46
C CYS A 327 4.33 -11.51 24.01
N GLY A 328 5.24 -11.89 23.18
CA GLY A 328 5.20 -11.61 21.76
C GLY A 328 6.11 -12.55 20.99
N VAL A 329 5.89 -12.57 19.69
CA VAL A 329 6.65 -13.38 18.76
C VAL A 329 7.14 -12.47 17.64
N TYR A 330 8.39 -12.62 17.23
CA TYR A 330 8.91 -12.03 16.00
C TYR A 330 9.12 -13.16 14.98
N LYS A 331 8.59 -12.99 13.77
CA LYS A 331 8.58 -14.03 12.74
C LYS A 331 9.29 -13.57 11.48
N CYS A 332 9.84 -14.56 10.77
CA CYS A 332 10.26 -14.43 9.39
C CYS A 332 9.47 -15.43 8.55
N VAL A 333 8.87 -14.94 7.47
CA VAL A 333 8.17 -15.75 6.47
C VAL A 333 8.72 -15.47 5.08
N GLU A 334 8.70 -16.48 4.21
CA GLU A 334 9.08 -16.31 2.81
C GLU A 334 7.97 -15.61 2.03
N LEU A 335 8.29 -14.52 1.30
CA LEU A 335 7.32 -13.70 0.58
C LEU A 335 6.49 -14.50 -0.44
N LEU A 336 7.11 -15.39 -1.21
CA LEU A 336 6.44 -16.10 -2.31
C LEU A 336 5.50 -17.20 -1.84
N THR A 337 5.74 -17.78 -0.67
CA THR A 337 5.02 -18.99 -0.21
C THR A 337 4.29 -18.83 1.12
N GLY A 338 4.58 -17.76 1.88
CA GLY A 338 4.08 -17.60 3.25
C GLY A 338 4.65 -18.57 4.27
N LYS A 339 5.65 -19.38 3.87
CA LYS A 339 6.24 -20.40 4.73
C LYS A 339 7.08 -19.79 5.84
N ASP A 340 6.86 -20.25 7.05
CA ASP A 340 7.67 -19.88 8.21
C ASP A 340 9.14 -20.29 8.02
N VAL A 341 10.06 -19.34 8.23
CA VAL A 341 11.50 -19.56 8.18
C VAL A 341 12.06 -19.74 9.59
N TRP A 342 11.74 -18.78 10.46
CA TRP A 342 12.08 -18.84 11.88
C TRP A 342 11.11 -18.02 12.72
N GLN A 343 11.12 -18.27 14.02
CA GLN A 343 10.36 -17.56 15.03
C GLN A 343 11.24 -17.31 16.25
N TYR A 344 11.26 -16.07 16.71
CA TYR A 344 11.86 -15.65 17.98
C TYR A 344 10.73 -15.33 18.98
N THR A 345 10.79 -15.88 20.18
CA THR A 345 9.77 -15.72 21.20
C THR A 345 10.29 -14.86 22.34
N ASN A 346 9.50 -13.88 22.78
CA ASN A 346 9.76 -13.08 23.97
C ASN A 346 8.67 -13.38 25.01
N ASP A 347 9.08 -13.98 26.13
CA ASP A 347 8.19 -14.38 27.23
C ASP A 347 7.87 -13.24 28.19
N ALA A 348 8.50 -12.08 28.01
CA ALA A 348 8.38 -10.94 28.91
C ALA A 348 7.68 -9.73 28.26
N SER A 349 7.59 -9.67 26.93
CA SER A 349 7.12 -8.49 26.24
C SER A 349 6.52 -8.80 24.86
N GLY A 350 5.54 -8.01 24.46
CA GLY A 350 5.01 -7.98 23.10
C GLY A 350 5.59 -6.83 22.26
N TYR A 351 5.26 -6.88 20.97
CA TYR A 351 5.71 -5.93 19.98
C TYR A 351 4.50 -5.14 19.44
N TYR A 352 4.17 -4.04 20.12
CA TYR A 352 3.12 -3.11 19.70
C TYR A 352 3.70 -2.04 18.78
N TRP A 353 3.25 -1.97 17.54
CA TRP A 353 3.62 -0.96 16.55
C TRP A 353 5.13 -0.84 16.25
N SER A 354 5.93 -1.62 16.92
CA SER A 354 7.38 -1.61 16.87
C SER A 354 7.90 -2.48 15.72
N GLY A 355 8.01 -1.89 14.53
CA GLY A 355 8.59 -2.56 13.37
C GLY A 355 10.11 -2.65 13.43
N ALA A 356 10.69 -3.49 12.57
CA ALA A 356 12.12 -3.70 12.46
C ALA A 356 12.79 -2.86 11.37
N ALA A 357 14.09 -2.65 11.55
CA ALA A 357 15.00 -2.22 10.50
C ALA A 357 15.99 -3.33 10.16
N VAL A 358 16.48 -3.34 8.92
CA VAL A 358 17.53 -4.23 8.46
C VAL A 358 18.84 -3.47 8.31
N SER A 359 19.93 -4.02 8.84
CA SER A 359 21.30 -3.51 8.66
C SER A 359 22.23 -4.69 8.35
N GLY A 360 22.65 -4.82 7.10
CA GLY A 360 23.44 -5.97 6.65
C GLY A 360 22.71 -7.30 6.90
N ASN A 361 23.28 -8.14 7.76
CA ASN A 361 22.67 -9.42 8.18
C ASN A 361 21.83 -9.31 9.46
N ALA A 362 21.71 -8.12 10.06
CA ALA A 362 20.99 -7.91 11.29
C ALA A 362 19.55 -7.43 11.03
N LEU A 363 18.60 -7.99 11.75
CA LEU A 363 17.24 -7.50 11.92
C LEU A 363 17.15 -6.86 13.31
N ILE A 364 16.78 -5.59 13.39
CA ILE A 364 16.83 -4.80 14.63
C ILE A 364 15.43 -4.30 14.94
N PHE A 365 14.92 -4.62 16.13
CA PHE A 365 13.62 -4.19 16.61
C PHE A 365 13.63 -4.01 18.14
N ALA A 366 12.57 -3.45 18.69
CA ALA A 366 12.46 -3.26 20.13
C ALA A 366 11.06 -3.63 20.64
N GLY A 367 10.92 -3.90 21.93
CA GLY A 367 9.68 -4.33 22.56
C GLY A 367 9.17 -3.38 23.63
N ASP A 368 8.01 -3.73 24.21
CA ASP A 368 7.39 -3.02 25.35
C ASP A 368 8.21 -3.13 26.66
N ASP A 369 9.23 -3.97 26.69
CA ASP A 369 10.23 -4.10 27.77
C ASP A 369 11.36 -3.08 27.69
N GLY A 370 11.43 -2.29 26.62
CA GLY A 370 12.51 -1.33 26.38
C GLY A 370 13.84 -1.97 25.98
N ILE A 371 13.80 -3.23 25.54
CA ILE A 371 14.98 -3.94 25.02
C ILE A 371 15.01 -3.82 23.51
N ILE A 372 16.15 -3.38 22.98
CA ILE A 372 16.48 -3.42 21.57
C ILE A 372 17.14 -4.78 21.30
N THR A 373 16.61 -5.51 20.33
CA THR A 373 17.05 -6.85 19.95
C THR A 373 17.63 -6.82 18.54
N SER A 374 18.80 -7.44 18.35
CA SER A 374 19.42 -7.68 17.05
C SER A 374 19.49 -9.18 16.80
N LEU A 375 18.82 -9.64 15.74
CA LEU A 375 18.84 -11.04 15.29
C LEU A 375 19.54 -11.15 13.94
N ASN A 376 20.11 -12.32 13.67
CA ASN A 376 20.48 -12.68 12.31
C ASN A 376 19.20 -12.82 11.48
N LYS A 377 19.02 -12.00 10.45
CA LYS A 377 17.80 -11.94 9.65
C LYS A 377 17.46 -13.27 8.95
N LYS A 378 18.45 -14.13 8.68
CA LYS A 378 18.26 -15.41 7.97
C LYS A 378 17.96 -16.57 8.92
N THR A 379 18.53 -16.56 10.14
CA THR A 379 18.43 -17.69 11.06
C THR A 379 17.57 -17.42 12.29
N GLY A 380 17.28 -16.14 12.62
CA GLY A 380 16.59 -15.76 13.85
C GLY A 380 17.46 -15.86 15.11
N GLU A 381 18.75 -16.20 14.97
CA GLU A 381 19.67 -16.28 16.10
C GLU A 381 20.00 -14.89 16.64
N MET A 382 20.07 -14.76 17.96
CA MET A 382 20.41 -13.48 18.60
C MET A 382 21.86 -13.11 18.33
N LEU A 383 22.07 -11.94 17.76
CA LEU A 383 23.39 -11.34 17.58
C LEU A 383 23.76 -10.45 18.77
N ASP A 384 22.79 -9.67 19.26
CA ASP A 384 23.00 -8.80 20.42
C ASP A 384 21.66 -8.31 21.03
N SER A 385 21.72 -7.74 22.23
CA SER A 385 20.60 -7.07 22.86
C SER A 385 21.08 -5.89 23.70
N LEU A 386 20.30 -4.79 23.71
CA LEU A 386 20.66 -3.55 24.39
C LEU A 386 19.46 -3.01 25.15
N ALA A 387 19.54 -2.97 26.48
CA ALA A 387 18.49 -2.39 27.30
C ALA A 387 18.58 -0.85 27.27
N THR A 388 17.49 -0.18 26.95
CA THR A 388 17.44 1.30 26.97
C THR A 388 17.41 1.86 28.38
N GLY A 389 16.95 1.09 29.35
CA GLY A 389 16.71 1.56 30.72
C GLY A 389 15.48 2.50 30.84
N LEU A 390 14.69 2.61 29.75
CA LEU A 390 13.50 3.45 29.62
C LEU A 390 12.24 2.57 29.50
N ASN A 391 11.07 3.20 29.48
CA ASN A 391 9.82 2.48 29.17
C ASN A 391 9.83 2.00 27.71
N GLY A 392 9.02 0.98 27.46
CA GLY A 392 8.99 0.25 26.20
C GLY A 392 8.94 1.09 24.92
N VAL A 393 9.35 0.49 23.84
CA VAL A 393 9.37 1.08 22.50
C VAL A 393 8.15 0.63 21.72
N ARG A 394 7.39 1.58 21.18
CA ARG A 394 6.24 1.35 20.29
C ARG A 394 6.36 2.07 18.93
N SER A 395 7.56 2.45 18.58
CA SER A 395 7.90 3.00 17.27
C SER A 395 8.71 2.00 16.46
N THR A 396 8.64 2.08 15.15
CA THR A 396 9.55 1.34 14.27
C THR A 396 10.97 1.88 14.43
N VAL A 397 11.95 1.00 14.40
CA VAL A 397 13.37 1.39 14.38
C VAL A 397 13.71 1.95 12.99
N VAL A 398 14.35 3.12 12.95
CA VAL A 398 14.72 3.83 11.73
C VAL A 398 16.24 3.91 11.63
N MET A 399 16.82 3.52 10.50
CA MET A 399 18.27 3.58 10.25
C MET A 399 18.65 4.83 9.46
N SER A 400 19.73 5.49 9.88
CA SER A 400 20.44 6.49 9.08
C SER A 400 21.94 6.16 9.10
N GLY A 401 22.41 5.59 8.00
CA GLY A 401 23.74 4.96 7.98
C GLY A 401 23.82 3.82 9.01
N ASN A 402 24.81 3.87 9.88
CA ASN A 402 24.99 2.87 10.95
C ASN A 402 24.33 3.27 12.28
N THR A 403 23.62 4.39 12.34
CA THR A 403 22.92 4.85 13.54
C THR A 403 21.42 4.56 13.41
N ALA A 404 20.86 3.95 14.44
CA ALA A 404 19.45 3.66 14.56
C ALA A 404 18.77 4.64 15.51
N TYR A 405 17.47 4.92 15.26
CA TYR A 405 16.65 5.81 16.06
C TYR A 405 15.30 5.17 16.36
N CYS A 406 14.79 5.37 17.57
CA CYS A 406 13.42 5.02 17.95
C CYS A 406 12.91 5.95 19.06
N THR A 407 11.61 5.99 19.30
CA THR A 407 11.01 6.71 20.44
C THR A 407 10.51 5.73 21.48
N THR A 408 10.51 6.18 22.74
CA THR A 408 10.00 5.37 23.87
C THR A 408 8.67 5.91 24.39
N ARG A 409 7.91 5.06 25.05
CA ARG A 409 6.58 5.38 25.60
C ARG A 409 6.61 6.52 26.62
N ASP A 410 7.72 6.78 27.27
CA ASP A 410 7.95 7.89 28.20
C ASP A 410 8.58 9.13 27.54
N GLY A 411 8.54 9.20 26.19
CA GLY A 411 8.84 10.41 25.42
C GLY A 411 10.31 10.72 25.22
N TYR A 412 11.17 9.70 25.18
CA TYR A 412 12.55 9.86 24.79
C TYR A 412 12.76 9.53 23.31
N ILE A 413 13.61 10.27 22.66
CA ILE A 413 14.31 9.81 21.47
C ILE A 413 15.54 9.02 21.92
N VAL A 414 15.76 7.87 21.29
CA VAL A 414 16.89 6.98 21.54
C VAL A 414 17.67 6.83 20.25
N SER A 415 18.99 6.87 20.33
CA SER A 415 19.88 6.47 19.24
C SER A 415 20.93 5.48 19.72
N PHE A 416 21.36 4.61 18.82
CA PHE A 416 22.41 3.62 19.04
C PHE A 416 23.09 3.27 17.73
N SER A 417 24.33 2.78 17.80
CA SER A 417 25.09 2.33 16.65
C SER A 417 24.88 0.84 16.41
N VAL A 418 24.88 0.46 15.13
CA VAL A 418 24.82 -0.94 14.67
C VAL A 418 26.04 -1.19 13.78
N ASP A 419 26.87 -2.16 14.14
CA ASP A 419 28.03 -2.52 13.33
C ASP A 419 27.70 -3.59 12.26
N SER A 420 28.68 -3.96 11.45
CA SER A 420 28.52 -4.94 10.38
C SER A 420 28.22 -6.38 10.86
N GLU A 421 28.44 -6.68 12.13
CA GLU A 421 28.13 -7.96 12.78
C GLU A 421 26.81 -7.93 13.51
N GLY A 422 26.08 -6.78 13.49
CA GLY A 422 24.82 -6.57 14.18
C GLY A 422 24.97 -6.30 15.67
N LYS A 423 26.17 -5.90 16.14
CA LYS A 423 26.39 -5.49 17.53
C LYS A 423 25.86 -4.09 17.76
N LEU A 424 25.27 -3.89 18.94
CA LEU A 424 24.63 -2.67 19.37
C LEU A 424 25.53 -1.92 20.36
N SER A 425 25.75 -0.61 20.12
CA SER A 425 26.62 0.21 20.97
C SER A 425 26.19 1.69 20.99
N ASP A 426 26.91 2.52 21.70
CA ASP A 426 26.78 3.99 21.72
C ASP A 426 25.37 4.49 22.02
N LEU A 427 24.67 3.82 22.94
CA LEU A 427 23.31 4.19 23.35
C LEU A 427 23.28 5.62 23.89
N LYS A 428 22.44 6.47 23.30
CA LYS A 428 22.11 7.82 23.76
C LYS A 428 20.60 7.96 23.86
N SER A 429 20.15 8.86 24.71
CA SER A 429 18.74 9.23 24.80
C SER A 429 18.55 10.68 25.25
N ALA A 430 17.49 11.31 24.77
CA ALA A 430 17.07 12.64 25.21
C ALA A 430 15.55 12.71 25.34
N ASN A 431 15.05 13.30 26.41
CA ASN A 431 13.61 13.47 26.61
C ASN A 431 13.11 14.69 25.83
N PHE A 432 12.12 14.50 24.96
CA PHE A 432 11.52 15.57 24.17
C PHE A 432 10.02 15.74 24.42
N ALA A 433 9.37 14.73 25.03
CA ALA A 433 7.92 14.69 25.26
C ALA A 433 7.61 14.01 26.60
N LYS A 434 6.35 14.03 27.02
CA LYS A 434 5.84 13.24 28.16
C LYS A 434 5.63 11.78 27.78
N SER A 435 5.20 11.55 26.54
CA SER A 435 5.02 10.22 25.96
C SER A 435 5.14 10.28 24.43
N SER A 436 5.57 9.18 23.82
CA SER A 436 5.57 9.03 22.36
C SER A 436 5.38 7.56 21.94
N THR A 437 4.71 7.39 20.81
CA THR A 437 4.65 6.14 20.04
C THR A 437 4.93 6.42 18.56
N CYS A 438 5.36 7.63 18.26
CA CYS A 438 5.64 8.11 16.92
C CYS A 438 6.94 7.47 16.38
N THR A 439 6.90 6.89 15.20
CA THR A 439 8.11 6.50 14.48
C THR A 439 8.81 7.77 13.98
N PRO A 440 10.09 7.99 14.31
CA PRO A 440 10.79 9.21 13.91
C PRO A 440 11.16 9.20 12.43
N THR A 441 11.24 10.38 11.81
CA THR A 441 11.71 10.58 10.44
C THR A 441 13.07 11.27 10.48
N VAL A 442 14.02 10.83 9.67
CA VAL A 442 15.36 11.44 9.59
C VAL A 442 15.51 12.17 8.27
N VAL A 443 15.75 13.47 8.33
CA VAL A 443 15.92 14.36 7.18
C VAL A 443 17.21 15.16 7.30
N ASN A 444 17.60 15.86 6.25
CA ASN A 444 18.69 16.83 6.32
C ASN A 444 18.12 18.26 6.36
N ASP A 445 18.74 19.13 7.15
CA ASP A 445 18.49 20.56 7.11
C ASP A 445 19.16 21.20 5.86
N THR A 446 18.95 22.50 5.66
CA THR A 446 19.52 23.25 4.53
C THR A 446 21.05 23.30 4.52
N ASP A 447 21.69 23.04 5.66
CA ASP A 447 23.15 22.97 5.80
C ASP A 447 23.68 21.54 5.60
N GLY A 448 22.80 20.56 5.37
CA GLY A 448 23.13 19.15 5.18
C GLY A 448 23.31 18.37 6.48
N ASN A 449 22.96 18.94 7.64
CA ASN A 449 23.03 18.22 8.91
C ASN A 449 21.77 17.34 9.08
N ALA A 450 21.97 16.12 9.57
CA ALA A 450 20.86 15.22 9.84
C ALA A 450 20.04 15.69 11.06
N VAL A 451 18.73 15.73 10.89
CA VAL A 451 17.73 16.11 11.89
C VAL A 451 16.72 14.96 12.04
N VAL A 452 16.48 14.54 13.26
CA VAL A 452 15.40 13.61 13.61
C VAL A 452 14.16 14.42 13.95
N VAL A 453 13.04 14.12 13.27
CA VAL A 453 11.75 14.71 13.53
C VAL A 453 10.87 13.66 14.23
N ALA A 454 10.36 13.98 15.41
CA ALA A 454 9.57 13.07 16.21
C ALA A 454 8.37 13.77 16.85
N GLY A 455 7.23 13.05 16.88
CA GLY A 455 6.00 13.49 17.50
C GLY A 455 5.76 12.87 18.88
N GLY A 456 4.92 13.49 19.69
CA GLY A 456 4.54 12.98 21.00
C GLY A 456 3.49 13.83 21.69
N ALA A 457 3.24 13.54 22.98
CA ALA A 457 2.34 14.29 23.84
C ALA A 457 3.08 14.99 24.97
N THR A 458 2.59 16.16 25.34
CA THR A 458 3.01 16.92 26.52
C THR A 458 2.23 16.50 27.77
N ALA A 459 2.64 16.99 28.94
CA ALA A 459 1.97 16.64 30.22
C ALA A 459 0.52 17.14 30.31
N ASP A 460 0.14 18.17 29.56
CA ASP A 460 -1.21 18.73 29.47
C ASP A 460 -2.02 18.16 28.29
N TYR A 461 -1.60 17.00 27.77
CA TYR A 461 -2.26 16.27 26.68
C TYR A 461 -2.33 17.00 25.33
N LYS A 462 -1.50 18.02 25.14
CA LYS A 462 -1.26 18.59 23.84
C LYS A 462 -0.20 17.78 23.10
N GLY A 463 -0.09 18.02 21.80
CA GLY A 463 0.97 17.43 20.98
C GLY A 463 2.22 18.29 20.97
N ILE A 464 3.31 17.64 20.62
CA ILE A 464 4.59 18.26 20.35
C ILE A 464 5.23 17.59 19.15
N LEU A 465 5.75 18.39 18.21
CA LEU A 465 6.66 17.96 17.18
C LEU A 465 8.05 18.51 17.52
N ALA A 466 9.05 17.67 17.53
CA ALA A 466 10.42 18.05 17.88
C ALA A 466 11.38 17.85 16.70
N GLU A 467 12.22 18.85 16.45
CA GLU A 467 13.40 18.77 15.61
C GLU A 467 14.63 18.54 16.50
N ILE A 468 15.33 17.46 16.26
CA ILE A 468 16.38 16.94 17.13
C ILE A 468 17.64 16.72 16.32
N ASP A 469 18.77 17.22 16.77
CA ASP A 469 20.06 16.95 16.13
C ASP A 469 20.36 15.45 16.16
N ALA A 470 20.55 14.85 15.00
CA ALA A 470 20.69 13.40 14.88
C ALA A 470 21.99 12.86 15.55
N ALA A 471 23.06 13.63 15.60
CA ALA A 471 24.33 13.20 16.15
C ALA A 471 24.41 13.35 17.67
N THR A 472 23.84 14.44 18.21
CA THR A 472 23.96 14.81 19.63
C THR A 472 22.71 14.51 20.44
N LEU A 473 21.55 14.36 19.79
CA LEU A 473 20.19 14.32 20.35
C LEU A 473 19.79 15.63 21.08
N GLU A 474 20.46 16.74 20.78
CA GLU A 474 20.03 18.06 21.25
C GLU A 474 18.68 18.43 20.61
N ILE A 475 17.73 18.88 21.42
CA ILE A 475 16.43 19.36 20.94
C ILE A 475 16.63 20.75 20.35
N LYS A 476 16.71 20.85 19.04
CA LYS A 476 16.91 22.12 18.34
C LYS A 476 15.67 23.01 18.40
N ARG A 477 14.48 22.38 18.25
CA ARG A 477 13.19 23.07 18.18
C ARG A 477 12.06 22.18 18.63
N THR A 478 11.02 22.80 19.15
CA THR A 478 9.75 22.13 19.42
C THR A 478 8.57 22.99 18.95
N VAL A 479 7.62 22.36 18.31
CA VAL A 479 6.38 23.00 17.83
C VAL A 479 5.19 22.36 18.51
N SER A 480 4.29 23.19 19.07
CA SER A 480 3.08 22.70 19.72
C SER A 480 2.06 22.23 18.68
N ALA A 481 1.43 21.08 18.94
CA ALA A 481 0.30 20.55 18.17
C ALA A 481 -0.95 20.47 19.02
N ILE A 482 -2.10 20.34 18.36
CA ILE A 482 -3.42 20.33 19.03
C ILE A 482 -3.62 19.17 19.99
N ALA A 483 -2.99 18.01 19.69
CA ALA A 483 -3.04 16.78 20.49
C ALA A 483 -1.84 15.88 20.16
N ASP A 484 -1.73 14.77 20.88
CA ASP A 484 -0.69 13.75 20.73
C ASP A 484 -0.46 13.38 19.25
N ILE A 485 0.79 13.46 18.81
CA ILE A 485 1.20 13.05 17.47
C ILE A 485 1.69 11.62 17.56
N LYS A 486 0.84 10.68 17.12
CA LYS A 486 1.13 9.23 17.07
C LYS A 486 1.59 8.77 15.70
N SER A 487 1.19 9.51 14.66
CA SER A 487 1.59 9.24 13.28
C SER A 487 3.09 9.34 13.08
N ALA A 488 3.66 8.51 12.22
CA ALA A 488 4.99 8.75 11.69
C ALA A 488 4.93 9.96 10.75
N PRO A 489 5.77 11.00 10.95
CA PRO A 489 5.81 12.12 10.02
C PRO A 489 6.33 11.69 8.66
N VAL A 490 5.78 12.29 7.59
CA VAL A 490 6.26 12.14 6.23
C VAL A 490 6.96 13.42 5.81
N ALA A 491 8.12 13.29 5.19
CA ALA A 491 8.90 14.40 4.70
C ALA A 491 8.92 14.46 3.18
N ASP A 492 8.65 15.63 2.62
CA ASP A 492 8.89 15.94 1.22
C ASP A 492 9.96 17.02 1.09
N ILE A 493 10.96 16.77 0.24
CA ILE A 493 12.06 17.69 0.00
C ILE A 493 11.92 18.23 -1.42
N VAL A 494 11.42 19.43 -1.51
CA VAL A 494 11.14 20.08 -2.79
C VAL A 494 11.52 21.56 -2.73
N ASN A 495 12.07 22.08 -3.82
CA ASN A 495 12.57 23.47 -3.90
C ASN A 495 13.60 23.80 -2.79
N GLY A 496 14.47 22.83 -2.41
CA GLY A 496 15.49 23.00 -1.37
C GLY A 496 14.95 23.19 0.05
N ARG A 497 13.65 22.98 0.26
CA ARG A 497 12.96 23.09 1.55
C ARG A 497 12.40 21.72 1.94
N THR A 498 12.35 21.45 3.22
CA THR A 498 11.80 20.19 3.76
C THR A 498 10.46 20.48 4.43
N TYR A 499 9.41 19.85 3.93
CA TYR A 499 8.05 19.90 4.47
C TYR A 499 7.74 18.59 5.18
N ILE A 500 7.23 18.69 6.39
CA ILE A 500 6.90 17.56 7.28
C ILE A 500 5.39 17.50 7.44
N PHE A 501 4.78 16.39 7.07
CA PHE A 501 3.33 16.16 7.19
C PHE A 501 3.04 15.19 8.32
N TYR A 502 2.03 15.50 9.13
CA TYR A 502 1.62 14.65 10.25
C TYR A 502 0.15 14.85 10.59
N THR A 503 -0.41 13.89 11.31
CA THR A 503 -1.76 13.95 11.90
C THR A 503 -1.67 14.03 13.41
N ALA A 504 -2.72 14.53 14.06
CA ALA A 504 -2.82 14.59 15.52
C ALA A 504 -4.04 13.79 16.00
N ASN A 505 -3.89 13.05 17.10
CA ASN A 505 -4.92 12.15 17.62
C ASN A 505 -6.07 12.90 18.30
N LYS A 506 -6.84 13.63 17.49
CA LYS A 506 -8.00 14.41 17.92
C LYS A 506 -8.94 14.67 16.76
N THR A 507 -10.25 14.72 17.04
CA THR A 507 -11.24 15.25 16.10
C THR A 507 -10.95 16.73 15.82
N PRO A 508 -10.93 17.19 14.54
CA PRO A 508 -11.53 16.55 13.36
C PRO A 508 -10.66 15.56 12.59
N GLY A 509 -9.41 15.30 12.97
CA GLY A 509 -8.51 14.41 12.24
C GLY A 509 -7.84 15.11 11.06
N SER A 510 -7.44 16.37 11.26
CA SER A 510 -6.80 17.23 10.26
C SER A 510 -5.38 16.78 9.92
N LEU A 511 -4.95 17.17 8.72
CA LEU A 511 -3.57 17.07 8.26
C LEU A 511 -2.83 18.39 8.52
N TYR A 512 -1.63 18.28 9.07
CA TYR A 512 -0.76 19.39 9.40
C TYR A 512 0.52 19.33 8.59
N MET A 513 1.06 20.48 8.26
CA MET A 513 2.35 20.68 7.62
C MET A 513 3.27 21.50 8.52
N HIS A 514 4.52 21.11 8.62
CA HIS A 514 5.59 21.84 9.28
C HIS A 514 6.76 22.00 8.30
N GLU A 515 7.17 23.23 8.04
CA GLU A 515 8.42 23.47 7.33
C GLU A 515 9.59 23.35 8.31
N LEU A 516 10.56 22.50 8.00
CA LEU A 516 11.73 22.26 8.85
C LEU A 516 12.45 23.59 9.15
N GLY A 517 12.67 23.87 10.43
CA GLY A 517 13.26 25.11 10.89
C GLY A 517 12.26 26.22 11.21
N SER A 518 10.96 26.06 10.96
CA SER A 518 9.95 27.04 11.34
C SER A 518 9.51 26.90 12.80
N ASP A 519 8.90 27.95 13.39
CA ASP A 519 8.42 27.94 14.78
C ASP A 519 6.96 27.49 14.92
N SER A 520 6.32 27.13 13.81
CA SER A 520 4.90 26.75 13.78
C SER A 520 4.62 25.66 12.75
N SER A 521 3.49 25.00 12.92
CA SER A 521 2.87 24.14 11.90
C SER A 521 1.58 24.77 11.41
N GLU A 522 1.20 24.45 10.18
CA GLU A 522 -0.02 24.87 9.53
C GLU A 522 -0.99 23.71 9.42
N GLU A 523 -2.27 23.93 9.68
CA GLU A 523 -3.34 22.99 9.35
C GLU A 523 -3.69 23.18 7.87
N ILE A 524 -3.31 22.22 7.03
CA ILE A 524 -3.46 22.33 5.57
C ILE A 524 -4.76 21.69 5.06
N TYR A 525 -5.37 20.81 5.86
CA TYR A 525 -6.63 20.17 5.49
C TYR A 525 -7.43 19.76 6.73
N THR A 526 -8.72 20.07 6.72
CA THR A 526 -9.72 19.60 7.67
C THR A 526 -10.74 18.73 6.93
N PRO A 527 -10.96 17.47 7.33
CA PRO A 527 -11.97 16.61 6.70
C PRO A 527 -13.38 17.21 6.80
N ASP A 528 -14.24 16.90 5.84
CA ASP A 528 -15.66 17.22 5.88
C ASP A 528 -16.33 16.63 7.13
N SER A 529 -17.44 17.20 7.57
CA SER A 529 -18.09 16.84 8.85
C SER A 529 -18.44 15.35 8.97
N SER A 530 -18.73 14.67 7.88
CA SER A 530 -19.00 13.22 7.82
C SER A 530 -17.74 12.36 8.00
N ALA A 531 -16.57 12.90 7.69
CA ALA A 531 -15.27 12.22 7.77
C ALA A 531 -14.42 12.67 8.97
N GLN A 532 -14.97 13.46 9.88
CA GLN A 532 -14.25 13.91 11.07
C GLN A 532 -14.26 12.86 12.18
N ASN A 533 -13.06 12.51 12.66
CA ASN A 533 -12.88 11.65 13.82
C ASN A 533 -11.45 11.78 14.40
N TYR A 534 -11.09 10.98 15.40
CA TYR A 534 -9.72 10.83 15.86
C TYR A 534 -8.84 10.27 14.73
N CYS A 535 -7.55 10.65 14.72
CA CYS A 535 -6.60 10.19 13.72
C CYS A 535 -5.28 9.76 14.37
N MET A 536 -4.92 8.49 14.19
CA MET A 536 -3.60 7.96 14.58
C MET A 536 -2.81 7.48 13.36
N ALA A 537 -3.44 7.43 12.19
CA ALA A 537 -2.83 6.94 10.96
C ALA A 537 -1.67 7.84 10.52
N SER A 538 -0.64 7.21 10.03
CA SER A 538 0.48 7.91 9.40
C SER A 538 0.11 8.30 7.97
N PRO A 539 0.33 9.56 7.55
CA PRO A 539 0.16 9.93 6.17
C PRO A 539 1.18 9.19 5.30
N VAL A 540 0.81 8.96 4.05
CA VAL A 540 1.69 8.51 2.99
C VAL A 540 1.60 9.49 1.83
N MET A 541 2.64 9.60 1.01
CA MET A 541 2.66 10.61 -0.04
C MET A 541 3.23 10.03 -1.33
N ASP A 542 2.56 10.30 -2.45
CA ASP A 542 3.07 9.97 -3.76
C ASP A 542 4.06 11.03 -4.27
N ASN A 543 4.71 10.72 -5.38
CA ASN A 543 5.68 11.64 -6.00
C ASN A 543 5.05 12.90 -6.59
N ASN A 544 3.72 12.93 -6.76
CA ASN A 544 2.97 14.05 -7.35
C ASN A 544 2.41 15.02 -6.31
N GLY A 545 2.64 14.77 -5.04
CA GLY A 545 2.17 15.63 -3.96
C GLY A 545 0.82 15.24 -3.35
N HIS A 546 0.23 14.10 -3.72
CA HIS A 546 -0.94 13.61 -3.03
C HIS A 546 -0.57 12.95 -1.71
N ILE A 547 -1.19 13.44 -0.64
CA ILE A 547 -1.02 12.90 0.70
C ILE A 547 -2.28 12.12 1.06
N TYR A 548 -2.12 10.84 1.34
CA TYR A 548 -3.21 9.92 1.68
C TYR A 548 -3.13 9.55 3.16
N TYR A 549 -4.26 9.57 3.85
CA TYR A 549 -4.36 9.11 5.23
C TYR A 549 -5.77 8.65 5.57
N THR A 550 -5.90 7.81 6.58
CA THR A 550 -7.17 7.32 7.11
C THR A 550 -7.41 7.86 8.52
N ASN A 551 -8.64 7.79 9.01
CA ASN A 551 -8.96 8.09 10.40
C ASN A 551 -10.08 7.18 10.94
N ASP A 552 -10.48 7.35 12.19
CA ASP A 552 -11.49 6.51 12.85
C ASP A 552 -12.92 6.68 12.29
N SER A 553 -13.17 7.64 11.38
CA SER A 553 -14.43 7.71 10.63
C SER A 553 -14.57 6.56 9.62
N GLY A 554 -13.48 5.88 9.30
CA GLY A 554 -13.43 4.87 8.26
C GLY A 554 -13.30 5.44 6.85
N CYS A 555 -12.87 6.68 6.72
CA CYS A 555 -12.59 7.33 5.44
C CYS A 555 -11.11 7.30 5.11
N LEU A 556 -10.80 7.17 3.82
CA LEU A 556 -9.53 7.55 3.22
C LEU A 556 -9.66 8.97 2.69
N MET A 557 -8.76 9.86 3.08
CA MET A 557 -8.63 11.22 2.55
C MET A 557 -7.41 11.29 1.63
N SER A 558 -7.54 12.03 0.54
CA SER A 558 -6.43 12.48 -0.31
C SER A 558 -6.37 14.00 -0.30
N VAL A 559 -5.21 14.53 0.00
CA VAL A 559 -4.94 15.97 0.05
C VAL A 559 -3.82 16.29 -0.92
N ASN A 560 -4.08 17.17 -1.85
CA ASN A 560 -3.07 17.60 -2.80
C ASN A 560 -2.20 18.71 -2.19
N PHE A 561 -0.90 18.47 -2.14
CA PHE A 561 0.09 19.44 -1.70
C PHE A 561 0.88 19.97 -2.89
N VAL A 562 0.94 21.29 -3.00
CA VAL A 562 1.79 21.99 -3.95
C VAL A 562 2.79 22.84 -3.14
N ALA A 563 4.05 22.49 -3.23
CA ALA A 563 5.08 23.21 -2.48
C ALA A 563 5.19 24.65 -2.96
N PRO A 564 5.26 25.63 -2.04
CA PRO A 564 5.54 27.00 -2.41
C PRO A 564 6.88 27.11 -3.13
N TYR A 565 6.89 27.75 -4.27
CA TYR A 565 8.13 28.04 -4.98
C TYR A 565 8.69 29.41 -4.57
N LEU A 566 10.00 29.52 -4.61
CA LEU A 566 10.70 30.78 -4.38
C LEU A 566 10.85 31.50 -5.72
N THR A 567 10.13 32.60 -5.91
CA THR A 567 10.24 33.39 -7.15
C THR A 567 11.67 33.90 -7.33
N GLY A 568 12.29 33.52 -8.43
CA GLY A 568 13.69 33.78 -8.74
C GLY A 568 14.61 32.56 -8.58
N ASP A 569 14.15 31.48 -7.95
CA ASP A 569 14.83 30.20 -7.85
C ASP A 569 14.47 29.34 -9.06
N ALA A 570 15.19 29.55 -10.16
CA ALA A 570 14.87 28.95 -11.45
C ALA A 570 15.22 27.48 -11.56
N ASP A 571 16.23 27.00 -10.80
CA ASP A 571 16.63 25.60 -10.78
C ASP A 571 15.97 24.77 -9.66
N GLY A 572 15.24 25.43 -8.76
CA GLY A 572 14.48 24.78 -7.69
C GLY A 572 15.33 24.25 -6.55
N ASN A 573 16.53 24.82 -6.33
CA ASN A 573 17.44 24.36 -5.27
C ASN A 573 17.20 25.07 -3.91
N GLY A 574 16.17 25.94 -3.83
CA GLY A 574 15.83 26.71 -2.63
C GLY A 574 16.67 27.95 -2.38
N LYS A 575 17.56 28.30 -3.30
CA LYS A 575 18.43 29.48 -3.20
C LYS A 575 18.24 30.37 -4.41
N ILE A 576 18.44 31.69 -4.20
CA ILE A 576 18.48 32.66 -5.30
C ILE A 576 19.95 33.00 -5.55
N GLU A 577 20.50 32.57 -6.68
CA GLU A 577 21.92 32.70 -7.00
C GLU A 577 22.15 32.97 -8.50
N LEU A 578 23.41 33.16 -8.89
CA LEU A 578 23.74 33.49 -10.30
C LEU A 578 23.35 32.38 -11.28
N ALA A 579 23.25 31.13 -10.86
CA ALA A 579 22.80 30.01 -11.67
C ALA A 579 21.37 30.24 -12.19
N ASP A 580 20.48 30.78 -11.36
CA ASP A 580 19.10 31.07 -11.71
C ASP A 580 19.00 32.13 -12.79
N ALA A 581 19.79 33.18 -12.67
CA ALA A 581 19.83 34.23 -13.69
C ALA A 581 20.28 33.67 -15.07
N VAL A 582 21.17 32.68 -15.08
CA VAL A 582 21.58 31.98 -16.32
C VAL A 582 20.42 31.16 -16.89
N ILE A 583 19.63 30.48 -16.04
CA ILE A 583 18.46 29.73 -16.48
C ILE A 583 17.42 30.66 -17.06
N ILE A 584 17.08 31.77 -16.39
CA ILE A 584 16.16 32.78 -16.92
C ILE A 584 16.63 33.28 -18.29
N GLN A 585 17.91 33.59 -18.46
CA GLN A 585 18.45 34.01 -19.76
C GLN A 585 18.29 32.93 -20.84
N ARG A 586 18.48 31.64 -20.48
CA ARG A 586 18.24 30.54 -21.41
C ARG A 586 16.79 30.40 -21.80
N LEU A 587 15.86 30.58 -20.87
CA LEU A 587 14.41 30.52 -21.13
C LEU A 587 13.95 31.67 -22.03
N ILE A 588 14.58 32.83 -21.95
CA ILE A 588 14.35 33.96 -22.87
C ILE A 588 14.79 33.61 -24.29
N LEU A 589 15.92 32.92 -24.43
CA LEU A 589 16.45 32.50 -25.73
C LEU A 589 15.71 31.29 -26.34
N TYR A 590 15.11 30.45 -25.51
CA TYR A 590 14.42 29.22 -25.88
C TYR A 590 13.02 29.18 -25.24
N PRO A 591 12.09 30.04 -25.67
CA PRO A 591 10.77 30.14 -25.04
C PRO A 591 9.94 28.85 -25.15
N GLU A 592 10.26 27.97 -26.11
CA GLU A 592 9.62 26.65 -26.23
C GLU A 592 9.96 25.69 -25.08
N LYS A 593 10.93 26.03 -24.24
CA LYS A 593 11.29 25.26 -23.05
C LYS A 593 10.62 25.79 -21.78
N GLN A 594 9.84 26.86 -21.88
CA GLN A 594 9.09 27.38 -20.75
C GLN A 594 7.92 26.45 -20.42
N THR A 595 7.95 25.88 -19.23
CA THR A 595 6.80 25.17 -18.66
C THR A 595 6.05 26.14 -17.73
N PRO A 596 4.79 25.90 -17.37
CA PRO A 596 4.08 26.71 -16.39
C PRO A 596 4.82 26.83 -15.05
N ALA A 597 5.46 25.76 -14.57
CA ALA A 597 6.26 25.78 -13.36
C ALA A 597 7.50 26.68 -13.47
N LEU A 598 8.24 26.58 -14.59
CA LEU A 598 9.38 27.47 -14.84
C LEU A 598 8.93 28.92 -15.04
N LEU A 599 7.78 29.17 -15.70
CA LEU A 599 7.22 30.51 -15.81
C LEU A 599 6.95 31.10 -14.42
N ALA A 600 6.29 30.36 -13.55
CA ALA A 600 5.97 30.78 -12.20
C ALA A 600 7.20 31.10 -11.35
N ARG A 601 8.29 30.35 -11.48
CA ARG A 601 9.55 30.58 -10.77
C ARG A 601 10.36 31.74 -11.36
N CYS A 602 10.35 31.90 -12.67
CA CYS A 602 11.23 32.80 -13.41
C CYS A 602 10.61 34.17 -13.70
N ASP A 603 9.28 34.34 -13.57
CA ASP A 603 8.59 35.61 -13.66
C ASP A 603 8.78 36.39 -12.34
N VAL A 604 9.92 37.04 -12.22
CA VAL A 604 10.34 37.73 -10.98
C VAL A 604 9.56 39.04 -10.77
N ASN A 605 9.05 39.64 -11.84
CA ASN A 605 8.28 40.88 -11.80
C ASN A 605 6.76 40.67 -11.72
N GLY A 606 6.28 39.40 -11.93
CA GLY A 606 4.86 39.04 -11.84
C GLY A 606 4.00 39.54 -13.02
N ASP A 607 4.61 39.78 -14.21
CA ASP A 607 3.90 40.28 -15.38
C ASP A 607 3.31 39.18 -16.29
N GLY A 608 3.53 37.93 -15.94
CA GLY A 608 3.05 36.72 -16.64
C GLY A 608 3.95 36.25 -17.77
N ALA A 609 5.17 36.79 -17.88
CA ALA A 609 6.13 36.40 -18.92
C ALA A 609 7.58 36.39 -18.43
N VAL A 610 8.38 35.43 -18.84
CA VAL A 610 9.82 35.42 -18.56
C VAL A 610 10.57 36.27 -19.59
N SER A 611 11.15 37.35 -19.13
CA SER A 611 11.77 38.41 -19.93
C SER A 611 13.15 38.85 -19.43
N ALA A 612 13.82 39.74 -20.16
CA ALA A 612 15.07 40.32 -19.69
C ALA A 612 14.91 41.17 -18.40
N PHE A 613 13.71 41.63 -18.12
CA PHE A 613 13.39 42.34 -16.88
C PHE A 613 13.54 41.47 -15.65
N ASP A 614 13.10 40.20 -15.74
CA ASP A 614 13.19 39.23 -14.68
C ASP A 614 14.63 38.91 -14.36
N ALA A 615 15.46 38.66 -15.38
CA ALA A 615 16.88 38.44 -15.20
C ALA A 615 17.58 39.64 -14.54
N VAL A 616 17.22 40.88 -14.91
CA VAL A 616 17.77 42.10 -14.32
C VAL A 616 17.29 42.29 -12.88
N MET A 617 16.02 42.02 -12.59
CA MET A 617 15.50 42.10 -11.21
C MET A 617 16.14 41.07 -10.32
N LEU A 618 16.31 39.86 -10.82
CA LEU A 618 16.99 38.79 -10.07
C LEU A 618 18.46 39.16 -9.77
N LEU A 619 19.19 39.63 -10.76
CA LEU A 619 20.59 40.06 -10.57
C LEU A 619 20.71 41.19 -9.56
N ARG A 620 19.78 42.17 -9.57
CA ARG A 620 19.74 43.24 -8.55
C ARG A 620 19.51 42.65 -7.15
N ARG A 621 18.55 41.74 -7.00
CA ARG A 621 18.25 41.09 -5.73
C ARG A 621 19.46 40.32 -5.19
N ILE A 622 20.21 39.61 -6.05
CA ILE A 622 21.44 38.92 -5.69
C ILE A 622 22.55 39.90 -5.24
N MET A 623 22.69 41.03 -5.97
CA MET A 623 23.72 42.02 -5.62
C MET A 623 23.40 42.78 -4.35
N ASP A 624 22.15 43.18 -4.10
CA ASP A 624 21.70 43.86 -2.88
C ASP A 624 21.90 42.98 -1.62
N TYR A 625 21.85 41.66 -1.76
CA TYR A 625 22.14 40.73 -0.67
C TYR A 625 23.66 40.61 -0.36
N GLN A 626 24.54 41.06 -1.28
CA GLN A 626 25.98 41.06 -1.09
C GLN A 626 26.50 42.37 -0.49
N GLU A 627 25.67 43.42 -0.39
CA GLU A 627 26.03 44.70 0.20
C GLU A 627 25.68 44.81 1.71
N LEU A 628 25.10 43.78 2.30
CA LEU A 628 24.81 43.66 3.74
C LEU A 628 25.71 42.62 4.40
#